data_76a4d9b14af6ab3d6c3aee0318f6fdb6
#
_entry.id   76a4d9b14af6ab3d6c3aee0318f6fdb6
#
_cell.length_a   1.000
_cell.length_b   1.000
_cell.length_c   1.000
_cell.angle_alpha   90.00
_cell.angle_beta   90.00
_cell.angle_gamma   90.00
#
_symmetry.space_group_name_H-M   'P 1'
#
loop_
_entity.id
_entity.type
_entity.pdbx_description
1 polymer ?
#
loop_
_entity_poly.entity_id
_entity_poly.type
_entity_poly.pdbx_seq_one_letter_code
_entity_poly.pdbx_strand_id
1 'polypeptide(L)'
;MGVMPVKKLIVTMSLPMMISMLVQALYNIVDSIFVARLSEEALTGVTLAFPLQTLMFSVVGGTGVGINAMLSKALGEKKLDEADLAAGNGLVLSIIAAIIFMTASFMGAAGAFIRSQTSDPLIAREGTTYLSIVMVLSIGMASQVTIERLLQSTGRTFYTMITQGLGAIINIIMDPIMIFGLYGFPKLGVAGAAYATIIGQSIAAMLALYFNLKKNPDIRFSPRIFKLKLDVVKRIYFVGIPSILMIAIGSVMTYLFNLILTAFSSTAVAVFGVYFKLQSFFFMPVFGLNNGVIPVLAYNYGAKKKDRIN
;
A
#
# COMPACT_ATOMS: atom_id res chain seq x y z
N MET A 1 -12.01 20.58 -6.94
CA MET A 1 -11.37 20.89 -5.63
C MET A 1 -11.39 22.40 -5.31
N GLY A 2 -11.31 23.31 -6.24
CA GLY A 2 -11.21 24.74 -6.00
C GLY A 2 -12.52 25.52 -5.82
N VAL A 3 -13.71 24.92 -5.95
CA VAL A 3 -15.01 25.64 -5.98
C VAL A 3 -15.98 25.15 -4.90
N MET A 4 -15.97 23.84 -4.60
CA MET A 4 -16.86 23.23 -3.59
C MET A 4 -16.57 23.80 -2.19
N PRO A 5 -17.57 24.04 -1.30
CA PRO A 5 -17.33 24.44 0.09
C PRO A 5 -16.36 23.50 0.80
N VAL A 6 -15.40 24.04 1.57
CA VAL A 6 -14.27 23.28 2.12
C VAL A 6 -14.73 22.10 2.99
N LYS A 7 -15.69 22.33 3.90
CA LYS A 7 -16.24 21.25 4.75
C LYS A 7 -16.81 20.10 3.92
N LYS A 8 -17.62 20.41 2.90
CA LYS A 8 -18.22 19.40 2.01
C LYS A 8 -17.13 18.68 1.20
N LEU A 9 -16.13 19.42 0.73
CA LEU A 9 -15.01 18.86 -0.04
C LEU A 9 -14.21 17.87 0.79
N ILE A 10 -13.82 18.23 2.02
CA ILE A 10 -13.08 17.35 2.93
C ILE A 10 -13.88 16.06 3.17
N VAL A 11 -15.16 16.16 3.53
CA VAL A 11 -15.99 14.97 3.76
C VAL A 11 -16.08 14.11 2.50
N THR A 12 -16.33 14.69 1.34
CA THR A 12 -16.46 13.96 0.08
C THR A 12 -15.16 13.25 -0.31
N MET A 13 -14.01 13.82 0.02
CA MET A 13 -12.70 13.25 -0.29
C MET A 13 -12.25 12.23 0.76
N SER A 14 -12.47 12.56 2.04
CA SER A 14 -11.93 11.75 3.14
C SER A 14 -12.82 10.56 3.50
N LEU A 15 -14.15 10.68 3.42
CA LEU A 15 -15.05 9.59 3.80
C LEU A 15 -14.82 8.31 2.97
N PRO A 16 -14.71 8.36 1.63
CA PRO A 16 -14.35 7.18 0.85
C PRO A 16 -12.98 6.61 1.25
N MET A 17 -12.00 7.46 1.56
CA MET A 17 -10.67 7.03 1.98
C MET A 17 -10.68 6.37 3.36
N MET A 18 -11.46 6.90 4.31
CA MET A 18 -11.65 6.28 5.63
C MET A 18 -12.30 4.90 5.51
N ILE A 19 -13.34 4.77 4.68
CA ILE A 19 -13.98 3.48 4.40
C ILE A 19 -12.99 2.51 3.76
N SER A 20 -12.21 2.94 2.78
CA SER A 20 -11.17 2.13 2.14
C SER A 20 -10.17 1.59 3.17
N MET A 21 -9.67 2.45 4.05
CA MET A 21 -8.71 2.08 5.08
C MET A 21 -9.31 1.10 6.10
N LEU A 22 -10.58 1.29 6.48
CA LEU A 22 -11.30 0.33 7.33
C LEU A 22 -11.45 -1.04 6.65
N VAL A 23 -11.84 -1.07 5.39
CA VAL A 23 -11.95 -2.31 4.61
C VAL A 23 -10.58 -2.99 4.51
N GLN A 24 -9.52 -2.22 4.29
CA GLN A 24 -8.15 -2.73 4.27
C GLN A 24 -7.74 -3.35 5.60
N ALA A 25 -8.03 -2.68 6.73
CA ALA A 25 -7.74 -3.22 8.05
C ALA A 25 -8.55 -4.50 8.31
N LEU A 26 -9.82 -4.52 7.89
CA LEU A 26 -10.69 -5.67 8.06
C LEU A 26 -10.17 -6.91 7.30
N TYR A 27 -9.82 -6.77 6.03
CA TYR A 27 -9.30 -7.91 5.28
C TYR A 27 -7.97 -8.41 5.85
N ASN A 28 -7.09 -7.55 6.35
CA ASN A 28 -5.85 -7.96 7.02
C ASN A 28 -6.11 -8.80 8.29
N ILE A 29 -7.21 -8.49 9.02
CA ILE A 29 -7.63 -9.29 10.18
C ILE A 29 -8.17 -10.65 9.71
N VAL A 30 -9.01 -10.66 8.68
CA VAL A 30 -9.61 -11.90 8.12
C VAL A 30 -8.53 -12.83 7.58
N ASP A 31 -7.57 -12.31 6.79
CA ASP A 31 -6.40 -13.06 6.30
C ASP A 31 -5.64 -13.72 7.47
N SER A 32 -5.42 -12.96 8.56
CA SER A 32 -4.74 -13.51 9.74
C SER A 32 -5.52 -14.62 10.44
N ILE A 33 -6.86 -14.54 10.44
CA ILE A 33 -7.72 -15.60 11.00
C ILE A 33 -7.58 -16.88 10.16
N PHE A 34 -7.52 -16.77 8.84
CA PHE A 34 -7.31 -17.94 7.98
C PHE A 34 -5.91 -18.54 8.15
N VAL A 35 -4.86 -17.70 8.21
CA VAL A 35 -3.49 -18.16 8.45
C VAL A 35 -3.34 -18.80 9.83
N ALA A 36 -3.97 -18.24 10.89
CA ALA A 36 -3.95 -18.81 12.23
C ALA A 36 -4.59 -20.20 12.31
N ARG A 37 -5.54 -20.51 11.42
CA ARG A 37 -6.14 -21.85 11.32
C ARG A 37 -5.22 -22.90 10.69
N LEU A 38 -4.13 -22.52 10.06
CA LEU A 38 -3.12 -23.45 9.57
C LEU A 38 -2.27 -23.97 10.72
N SER A 39 -1.59 -23.07 11.42
CA SER A 39 -0.79 -23.35 12.61
C SER A 39 -0.31 -22.04 13.26
N GLU A 40 0.20 -22.14 14.51
CA GLU A 40 0.82 -21.01 15.19
C GLU A 40 2.11 -20.56 14.49
N GLU A 41 2.90 -21.51 13.98
CA GLU A 41 4.13 -21.24 13.24
C GLU A 41 3.86 -20.45 11.95
N ALA A 42 2.76 -20.76 11.25
CA ALA A 42 2.32 -20.03 10.06
C ALA A 42 1.98 -18.57 10.41
N LEU A 43 1.18 -18.35 11.45
CA LEU A 43 0.83 -17.01 11.91
C LEU A 43 2.06 -16.23 12.38
N THR A 44 2.95 -16.87 13.13
CA THR A 44 4.22 -16.27 13.58
C THR A 44 5.09 -15.90 12.39
N GLY A 45 5.25 -16.80 11.42
CA GLY A 45 6.03 -16.55 10.22
C GLY A 45 5.53 -15.34 9.42
N VAL A 46 4.22 -15.22 9.22
CA VAL A 46 3.60 -14.04 8.56
C VAL A 46 3.79 -12.77 9.42
N THR A 47 3.71 -12.87 10.73
CA THR A 47 3.95 -11.74 11.64
C THR A 47 5.40 -11.25 11.54
N LEU A 48 6.37 -12.15 11.47
CA LEU A 48 7.78 -11.81 11.26
C LEU A 48 8.06 -11.20 9.88
N ALA A 49 7.24 -11.49 8.86
CA ALA A 49 7.34 -10.89 7.53
C ALA A 49 6.80 -9.44 7.50
N PHE A 50 5.90 -9.08 8.41
CA PHE A 50 5.18 -7.81 8.41
C PHE A 50 6.07 -6.55 8.42
N PRO A 51 7.19 -6.47 9.18
CA PRO A 51 8.05 -5.28 9.13
C PRO A 51 8.61 -4.99 7.74
N LEU A 52 9.06 -6.01 7.00
CA LEU A 52 9.59 -5.81 5.65
C LEU A 52 8.48 -5.45 4.65
N GLN A 53 7.28 -6.03 4.79
CA GLN A 53 6.11 -5.59 4.01
C GLN A 53 5.77 -4.12 4.27
N THR A 54 5.81 -3.68 5.53
CA THR A 54 5.58 -2.28 5.89
C THR A 54 6.65 -1.37 5.32
N LEU A 55 7.91 -1.81 5.28
CA LEU A 55 8.99 -1.09 4.62
C LEU A 55 8.75 -0.97 3.11
N MET A 56 8.35 -2.04 2.44
CA MET A 56 7.97 -2.00 1.02
C MET A 56 6.83 -1.02 0.77
N PHE A 57 5.79 -1.08 1.61
CA PHE A 57 4.68 -0.14 1.53
C PHE A 57 5.11 1.30 1.83
N SER A 58 6.07 1.51 2.75
CA SER A 58 6.57 2.85 3.06
C SER A 58 7.25 3.50 1.86
N VAL A 59 8.06 2.74 1.11
CA VAL A 59 8.73 3.22 -0.09
C VAL A 59 7.73 3.60 -1.18
N VAL A 60 6.81 2.68 -1.51
CA VAL A 60 5.81 2.92 -2.56
C VAL A 60 4.77 3.96 -2.12
N GLY A 61 4.25 3.83 -0.90
CA GLY A 61 3.24 4.72 -0.33
C GLY A 61 3.74 6.14 -0.12
N GLY A 62 4.96 6.30 0.41
CA GLY A 62 5.58 7.62 0.59
C GLY A 62 5.93 8.29 -0.74
N THR A 63 6.42 7.52 -1.74
CA THR A 63 6.54 8.01 -3.12
C THR A 63 5.18 8.45 -3.64
N GLY A 64 4.12 7.68 -3.38
CA GLY A 64 2.74 8.01 -3.72
C GLY A 64 2.24 9.31 -3.08
N VAL A 65 2.63 9.61 -1.85
CA VAL A 65 2.33 10.90 -1.19
C VAL A 65 3.00 12.06 -1.94
N GLY A 66 4.27 11.89 -2.34
CA GLY A 66 4.99 12.86 -3.15
C GLY A 66 4.33 13.11 -4.51
N ILE A 67 3.91 12.04 -5.19
CA ILE A 67 3.16 12.13 -6.46
C ILE A 67 1.85 12.88 -6.24
N ASN A 68 1.10 12.53 -5.21
CA ASN A 68 -0.18 13.15 -4.88
C ASN A 68 -0.03 14.66 -4.64
N ALA A 69 0.97 15.05 -3.82
CA ALA A 69 1.23 16.46 -3.52
C ALA A 69 1.62 17.25 -4.78
N MET A 70 2.56 16.72 -5.59
CA MET A 70 3.03 17.39 -6.80
C MET A 70 1.93 17.51 -7.85
N LEU A 71 1.21 16.40 -8.13
CA LEU A 71 0.17 16.36 -9.15
C LEU A 71 -1.00 17.29 -8.76
N SER A 72 -1.50 17.21 -7.53
CA SER A 72 -2.60 18.06 -7.06
C SER A 72 -2.21 19.54 -7.08
N LYS A 73 -0.96 19.89 -6.70
CA LYS A 73 -0.44 21.25 -6.81
C LYS A 73 -0.41 21.74 -8.25
N ALA A 74 0.13 20.93 -9.18
CA ALA A 74 0.21 21.28 -10.61
C ALA A 74 -1.19 21.49 -11.21
N LEU A 75 -2.18 20.68 -10.83
CA LEU A 75 -3.58 20.90 -11.21
C LEU A 75 -4.13 22.23 -10.66
N GLY A 76 -3.78 22.58 -9.41
CA GLY A 76 -4.14 23.87 -8.81
C GLY A 76 -3.54 25.07 -9.56
N GLU A 77 -2.30 24.94 -10.01
CA GLU A 77 -1.58 25.91 -10.84
C GLU A 77 -2.04 25.93 -12.31
N LYS A 78 -2.95 25.02 -12.71
CA LYS A 78 -3.39 24.78 -14.10
C LYS A 78 -2.27 24.37 -15.06
N LYS A 79 -1.22 23.75 -14.55
CA LYS A 79 -0.07 23.24 -15.31
C LYS A 79 -0.28 21.76 -15.62
N LEU A 80 -1.13 21.46 -16.60
CA LEU A 80 -1.51 20.09 -16.94
C LEU A 80 -0.31 19.23 -17.36
N ASP A 81 0.65 19.79 -18.08
CA ASP A 81 1.85 19.05 -18.52
C ASP A 81 2.74 18.64 -17.33
N GLU A 82 2.84 19.45 -16.27
CA GLU A 82 3.54 19.09 -15.05
C GLU A 82 2.77 18.00 -14.26
N ALA A 83 1.44 18.04 -14.27
CA ALA A 83 0.60 17.02 -13.67
C ALA A 83 0.76 15.68 -14.39
N ASP A 84 0.72 15.66 -15.72
CA ASP A 84 0.93 14.48 -16.56
C ASP A 84 2.33 13.87 -16.30
N LEU A 85 3.38 14.71 -16.24
CA LEU A 85 4.74 14.26 -15.92
C LEU A 85 4.86 13.69 -14.50
N ALA A 86 4.18 14.27 -13.52
CA ALA A 86 4.17 13.72 -12.15
C ALA A 86 3.53 12.33 -12.13
N ALA A 87 2.43 12.14 -12.86
CA ALA A 87 1.76 10.85 -12.98
C ALA A 87 2.66 9.79 -13.63
N GLY A 88 3.24 10.09 -14.80
CA GLY A 88 4.08 9.15 -15.53
C GLY A 88 5.38 8.81 -14.81
N ASN A 89 6.10 9.82 -14.29
CA ASN A 89 7.31 9.58 -13.51
C ASN A 89 7.00 8.78 -12.22
N GLY A 90 5.87 9.06 -11.58
CA GLY A 90 5.43 8.29 -10.43
C GLY A 90 5.23 6.81 -10.72
N LEU A 91 4.59 6.48 -11.85
CA LEU A 91 4.43 5.08 -12.29
C LEU A 91 5.78 4.42 -12.56
N VAL A 92 6.71 5.10 -13.22
CA VAL A 92 8.05 4.54 -13.47
C VAL A 92 8.80 4.31 -12.16
N LEU A 93 8.74 5.25 -11.21
CA LEU A 93 9.39 5.11 -9.91
C LEU A 93 8.83 3.94 -9.10
N SER A 94 7.51 3.70 -9.15
CA SER A 94 6.91 2.57 -8.45
C SER A 94 7.29 1.22 -9.08
N ILE A 95 7.41 1.15 -10.41
CA ILE A 95 7.93 -0.03 -11.10
C ILE A 95 9.40 -0.28 -10.73
N ILE A 96 10.23 0.75 -10.68
CA ILE A 96 11.63 0.64 -10.24
C ILE A 96 11.70 0.10 -8.80
N ALA A 97 10.89 0.63 -7.89
CA ALA A 97 10.82 0.14 -6.52
C ALA A 97 10.42 -1.35 -6.46
N ALA A 98 9.42 -1.76 -7.23
CA ALA A 98 9.02 -3.16 -7.32
C ALA A 98 10.14 -4.06 -7.85
N ILE A 99 10.86 -3.62 -8.89
CA ILE A 99 12.01 -4.36 -9.45
C ILE A 99 13.12 -4.50 -8.39
N ILE A 100 13.39 -3.46 -7.59
CA ILE A 100 14.37 -3.52 -6.52
C ILE A 100 13.98 -4.58 -5.48
N PHE A 101 12.73 -4.61 -5.01
CA PHE A 101 12.28 -5.62 -4.05
C PHE A 101 12.25 -7.02 -4.64
N MET A 102 11.83 -7.17 -5.89
CA MET A 102 11.87 -8.44 -6.62
C MET A 102 13.31 -8.96 -6.71
N THR A 103 14.26 -8.14 -7.14
CA THR A 103 15.68 -8.50 -7.25
C THR A 103 16.26 -8.86 -5.88
N ALA A 104 15.96 -8.08 -4.83
CA ALA A 104 16.38 -8.37 -3.47
C ALA A 104 15.86 -9.74 -2.99
N SER A 105 14.63 -10.10 -3.32
CA SER A 105 14.07 -11.42 -3.00
C SER A 105 14.84 -12.56 -3.69
N PHE A 106 15.15 -12.43 -4.98
CA PHE A 106 15.98 -13.40 -5.69
C PHE A 106 17.40 -13.53 -5.13
N MET A 107 17.94 -12.46 -4.55
CA MET A 107 19.21 -12.48 -3.82
C MET A 107 19.11 -13.08 -2.41
N GLY A 108 17.94 -13.58 -2.01
CA GLY A 108 17.74 -14.24 -0.72
C GLY A 108 17.41 -13.30 0.45
N ALA A 109 17.09 -12.03 0.19
CA ALA A 109 16.80 -11.04 1.25
C ALA A 109 15.62 -11.47 2.13
N ALA A 110 14.57 -12.09 1.56
CA ALA A 110 13.43 -12.58 2.34
C ALA A 110 13.85 -13.60 3.39
N GLY A 111 14.62 -14.61 2.99
CA GLY A 111 15.11 -15.65 3.91
C GLY A 111 16.09 -15.12 4.94
N ALA A 112 17.02 -14.22 4.56
CA ALA A 112 17.94 -13.57 5.47
C ALA A 112 17.21 -12.74 6.52
N PHE A 113 16.19 -11.97 6.11
CA PHE A 113 15.38 -11.13 7.00
C PHE A 113 14.59 -11.95 8.01
N ILE A 114 13.94 -13.05 7.60
CA ILE A 114 13.17 -13.90 8.51
C ILE A 114 14.12 -14.63 9.49
N ARG A 115 15.22 -15.20 9.00
CA ARG A 115 16.21 -15.90 9.85
C ARG A 115 16.93 -14.98 10.84
N SER A 116 16.96 -13.68 10.58
CA SER A 116 17.49 -12.72 11.57
C SER A 116 16.57 -12.55 12.78
N GLN A 117 15.33 -13.03 12.72
CA GLN A 117 14.32 -12.87 13.76
C GLN A 117 13.97 -14.20 14.47
N THR A 118 14.24 -15.35 13.86
CA THR A 118 13.90 -16.65 14.43
C THR A 118 14.92 -17.72 14.06
N SER A 119 15.18 -18.63 15.01
CA SER A 119 15.96 -19.85 14.80
C SER A 119 15.10 -21.09 14.52
N ASP A 120 13.76 -20.98 14.68
CA ASP A 120 12.84 -22.08 14.42
C ASP A 120 12.74 -22.35 12.90
N PRO A 121 13.05 -23.58 12.44
CA PRO A 121 13.07 -23.91 11.02
C PRO A 121 11.68 -23.84 10.36
N LEU A 122 10.61 -24.17 11.08
CA LEU A 122 9.24 -24.16 10.57
C LEU A 122 8.76 -22.71 10.38
N ILE A 123 8.91 -21.88 11.40
CA ILE A 123 8.58 -20.46 11.35
C ILE A 123 9.41 -19.77 10.23
N ALA A 124 10.71 -20.07 10.16
CA ALA A 124 11.59 -19.52 9.14
C ALA A 124 11.15 -19.92 7.72
N ARG A 125 10.71 -21.16 7.52
CA ARG A 125 10.20 -21.66 6.24
C ARG A 125 8.92 -20.94 5.84
N GLU A 126 7.92 -20.90 6.72
CA GLU A 126 6.61 -20.30 6.43
C GLU A 126 6.74 -18.78 6.16
N GLY A 127 7.47 -18.07 7.03
CA GLY A 127 7.73 -16.64 6.86
C GLY A 127 8.51 -16.30 5.60
N THR A 128 9.55 -17.11 5.26
CA THR A 128 10.33 -16.92 4.02
C THR A 128 9.46 -17.18 2.79
N THR A 129 8.65 -18.23 2.79
CA THR A 129 7.75 -18.54 1.68
C THR A 129 6.79 -17.39 1.41
N TYR A 130 6.10 -16.90 2.44
CA TYR A 130 5.18 -15.78 2.35
C TYR A 130 5.87 -14.51 1.82
N LEU A 131 6.96 -14.12 2.47
CA LEU A 131 7.66 -12.87 2.17
C LEU A 131 8.28 -12.89 0.78
N SER A 132 8.85 -14.02 0.36
CA SER A 132 9.43 -14.16 -0.99
C SER A 132 8.38 -13.94 -2.09
N ILE A 133 7.18 -14.53 -1.95
CA ILE A 133 6.10 -14.36 -2.91
C ILE A 133 5.67 -12.89 -2.99
N VAL A 134 5.47 -12.26 -1.83
CA VAL A 134 5.05 -10.85 -1.76
C VAL A 134 6.10 -9.92 -2.35
N MET A 135 7.39 -10.17 -2.11
CA MET A 135 8.48 -9.38 -2.68
C MET A 135 8.62 -9.57 -4.20
N VAL A 136 8.59 -10.82 -4.68
CA VAL A 136 8.71 -11.13 -6.12
C VAL A 136 7.56 -10.54 -6.91
N LEU A 137 6.34 -10.60 -6.37
CA LEU A 137 5.13 -10.10 -7.03
C LEU A 137 4.74 -8.69 -6.55
N SER A 138 5.67 -7.95 -5.96
CA SER A 138 5.45 -6.59 -5.42
C SER A 138 4.96 -5.57 -6.46
N ILE A 139 5.08 -5.88 -7.76
CA ILE A 139 4.56 -5.04 -8.84
C ILE A 139 3.05 -4.85 -8.75
N GLY A 140 2.30 -5.84 -8.25
CA GLY A 140 0.85 -5.74 -8.02
C GLY A 140 0.54 -4.64 -7.01
N MET A 141 1.17 -4.70 -5.84
CA MET A 141 1.05 -3.69 -4.78
C MET A 141 1.51 -2.30 -5.25
N ALA A 142 2.68 -2.22 -5.86
CA ALA A 142 3.26 -0.95 -6.31
C ALA A 142 2.38 -0.26 -7.36
N SER A 143 1.85 -1.04 -8.31
CA SER A 143 0.91 -0.54 -9.33
C SER A 143 -0.39 -0.08 -8.70
N GLN A 144 -1.01 -0.89 -7.83
CA GLN A 144 -2.26 -0.54 -7.15
C GLN A 144 -2.11 0.79 -6.41
N VAL A 145 -1.15 0.87 -5.49
CA VAL A 145 -0.94 2.07 -4.65
C VAL A 145 -0.74 3.31 -5.52
N THR A 146 0.12 3.22 -6.53
CA THR A 146 0.45 4.40 -7.35
C THR A 146 -0.71 4.83 -8.24
N ILE A 147 -1.38 3.90 -8.91
CA ILE A 147 -2.51 4.21 -9.80
C ILE A 147 -3.69 4.77 -9.00
N GLU A 148 -3.93 4.28 -7.79
CA GLU A 148 -4.92 4.83 -6.87
C GLU A 148 -4.55 6.24 -6.38
N ARG A 149 -3.27 6.54 -6.18
CA ARG A 149 -2.81 7.91 -5.85
C ARG A 149 -3.14 8.91 -6.96
N LEU A 150 -3.12 8.49 -8.23
CA LEU A 150 -3.54 9.35 -9.35
C LEU A 150 -5.04 9.71 -9.26
N LEU A 151 -5.90 8.76 -8.90
CA LEU A 151 -7.33 9.02 -8.66
C LEU A 151 -7.54 9.96 -7.48
N GLN A 152 -6.81 9.76 -6.38
CA GLN A 152 -6.89 10.61 -5.19
C GLN A 152 -6.45 12.04 -5.50
N SER A 153 -5.34 12.20 -6.22
CA SER A 153 -4.76 13.51 -6.59
C SER A 153 -5.69 14.37 -7.45
N THR A 154 -6.57 13.72 -8.22
CA THR A 154 -7.55 14.39 -9.07
C THR A 154 -8.93 14.54 -8.41
N GLY A 155 -9.05 14.15 -7.12
CA GLY A 155 -10.31 14.27 -6.38
C GLY A 155 -11.29 13.13 -6.58
N ARG A 156 -10.84 12.02 -7.15
CA ARG A 156 -11.68 10.85 -7.47
C ARG A 156 -11.55 9.72 -6.43
N THR A 157 -11.56 10.08 -5.16
CA THR A 157 -11.37 9.15 -4.03
C THR A 157 -12.46 8.07 -3.95
N PHE A 158 -13.66 8.34 -4.47
CA PHE A 158 -14.73 7.35 -4.55
C PHE A 158 -14.33 6.14 -5.40
N TYR A 159 -13.65 6.35 -6.53
CA TYR A 159 -13.16 5.22 -7.35
C TYR A 159 -12.04 4.45 -6.63
N THR A 160 -11.20 5.13 -5.87
CA THR A 160 -10.21 4.44 -5.01
C THR A 160 -10.88 3.54 -3.97
N MET A 161 -11.97 3.98 -3.37
CA MET A 161 -12.76 3.15 -2.45
C MET A 161 -13.30 1.89 -3.14
N ILE A 162 -13.78 2.00 -4.37
CA ILE A 162 -14.28 0.85 -5.14
C ILE A 162 -13.15 -0.12 -5.45
N THR A 163 -11.99 0.37 -5.90
CA THR A 163 -10.84 -0.50 -6.26
C THR A 163 -10.30 -1.23 -5.06
N GLN A 164 -10.10 -0.55 -3.94
CA GLN A 164 -9.65 -1.16 -2.69
C GLN A 164 -10.67 -2.13 -2.11
N GLY A 165 -11.96 -1.74 -2.13
CA GLY A 165 -13.05 -2.61 -1.68
C GLY A 165 -13.13 -3.90 -2.49
N LEU A 166 -13.04 -3.82 -3.82
CA LEU A 166 -13.05 -5.00 -4.69
C LEU A 166 -11.82 -5.89 -4.44
N GLY A 167 -10.63 -5.28 -4.33
CA GLY A 167 -9.39 -6.01 -4.02
C GLY A 167 -9.49 -6.78 -2.70
N ALA A 168 -10.05 -6.15 -1.67
CA ALA A 168 -10.27 -6.77 -0.37
C ALA A 168 -11.28 -7.92 -0.43
N ILE A 169 -12.40 -7.75 -1.14
CA ILE A 169 -13.40 -8.81 -1.33
C ILE A 169 -12.79 -10.02 -2.04
N ILE A 170 -12.01 -9.77 -3.10
CA ILE A 170 -11.34 -10.84 -3.85
C ILE A 170 -10.34 -11.57 -2.94
N ASN A 171 -9.54 -10.85 -2.16
CA ASN A 171 -8.61 -11.45 -1.22
C ASN A 171 -9.35 -12.35 -0.22
N ILE A 172 -10.40 -11.85 0.47
CA ILE A 172 -11.20 -12.61 1.45
C ILE A 172 -11.80 -13.89 0.84
N ILE A 173 -12.22 -13.86 -0.43
CA ILE A 173 -12.75 -15.04 -1.13
C ILE A 173 -11.63 -16.01 -1.51
N MET A 174 -10.51 -15.50 -2.02
CA MET A 174 -9.39 -16.32 -2.50
C MET A 174 -8.57 -16.93 -1.37
N ASP A 175 -8.49 -16.29 -0.21
CA ASP A 175 -7.77 -16.81 0.95
C ASP A 175 -8.16 -18.24 1.31
N PRO A 176 -9.41 -18.56 1.68
CA PRO A 176 -9.77 -19.92 2.04
C PRO A 176 -9.64 -20.91 0.87
N ILE A 177 -9.83 -20.45 -0.37
CA ILE A 177 -9.69 -21.29 -1.57
C ILE A 177 -8.24 -21.73 -1.72
N MET A 178 -7.29 -20.81 -1.64
CA MET A 178 -5.88 -21.08 -1.91
C MET A 178 -5.14 -21.62 -0.67
N ILE A 179 -5.53 -21.19 0.53
CA ILE A 179 -4.92 -21.68 1.78
C ILE A 179 -5.28 -23.13 2.02
N PHE A 180 -6.56 -23.49 1.94
CA PHE A 180 -7.06 -24.82 2.31
C PHE A 180 -7.27 -25.75 1.10
N GLY A 181 -7.18 -25.24 -0.12
CA GLY A 181 -7.38 -26.04 -1.33
C GLY A 181 -8.84 -26.38 -1.60
N LEU A 182 -9.75 -25.40 -1.47
CA LEU A 182 -11.16 -25.59 -1.75
C LEU A 182 -11.47 -25.57 -3.26
N TYR A 183 -12.59 -26.15 -3.64
CA TYR A 183 -13.09 -26.15 -5.04
C TYR A 183 -12.10 -26.74 -6.07
N GLY A 184 -11.25 -27.68 -5.67
CA GLY A 184 -10.30 -28.34 -6.56
C GLY A 184 -8.95 -27.60 -6.73
N PHE A 185 -8.73 -26.52 -6.03
CA PHE A 185 -7.43 -25.86 -5.96
C PHE A 185 -6.44 -26.66 -5.10
N PRO A 186 -5.13 -26.60 -5.37
CA PRO A 186 -4.13 -27.21 -4.49
C PRO A 186 -4.08 -26.47 -3.16
N LYS A 187 -3.87 -27.22 -2.06
CA LYS A 187 -3.64 -26.64 -0.73
C LYS A 187 -2.27 -25.98 -0.68
N LEU A 188 -2.21 -24.66 -0.71
CA LEU A 188 -0.96 -23.90 -0.75
C LEU A 188 -0.50 -23.40 0.63
N GLY A 189 -1.33 -23.51 1.66
CA GLY A 189 -0.99 -23.00 3.00
C GLY A 189 -0.68 -21.49 2.99
N VAL A 190 0.42 -21.10 3.63
CA VAL A 190 0.86 -19.69 3.73
C VAL A 190 1.16 -19.07 2.36
N ALA A 191 1.65 -19.86 1.41
CA ALA A 191 1.82 -19.37 0.03
C ALA A 191 0.48 -18.97 -0.60
N GLY A 192 -0.61 -19.67 -0.26
CA GLY A 192 -1.97 -19.35 -0.70
C GLY A 192 -2.42 -17.96 -0.24
N ALA A 193 -2.17 -17.59 1.02
CA ALA A 193 -2.45 -16.26 1.55
C ALA A 193 -1.67 -15.17 0.79
N ALA A 194 -0.36 -15.40 0.51
CA ALA A 194 0.44 -14.48 -0.27
C ALA A 194 -0.12 -14.29 -1.69
N TYR A 195 -0.47 -15.37 -2.38
CA TYR A 195 -1.05 -15.29 -3.73
C TYR A 195 -2.42 -14.62 -3.74
N ALA A 196 -3.30 -14.93 -2.79
CA ALA A 196 -4.62 -14.30 -2.69
C ALA A 196 -4.49 -12.76 -2.52
N THR A 197 -3.56 -12.32 -1.68
CA THR A 197 -3.24 -10.89 -1.50
C THR A 197 -2.79 -10.25 -2.82
N ILE A 198 -1.85 -10.88 -3.53
CA ILE A 198 -1.33 -10.33 -4.80
C ILE A 198 -2.39 -10.32 -5.90
N ILE A 199 -3.25 -11.33 -5.98
CA ILE A 199 -4.35 -11.39 -6.94
C ILE A 199 -5.31 -10.23 -6.67
N GLY A 200 -5.73 -10.03 -5.41
CA GLY A 200 -6.60 -8.93 -5.00
C GLY A 200 -6.00 -7.56 -5.39
N GLN A 201 -4.73 -7.35 -5.08
CA GLN A 201 -4.01 -6.11 -5.42
C GLN A 201 -3.88 -5.91 -6.94
N SER A 202 -3.58 -6.96 -7.70
CA SER A 202 -3.44 -6.88 -9.15
C SER A 202 -4.75 -6.53 -9.84
N ILE A 203 -5.86 -7.13 -9.41
CA ILE A 203 -7.20 -6.82 -9.94
C ILE A 203 -7.62 -5.40 -9.56
N ALA A 204 -7.35 -4.98 -8.32
CA ALA A 204 -7.58 -3.60 -7.89
C ALA A 204 -6.76 -2.60 -8.73
N ALA A 205 -5.48 -2.91 -9.04
CA ALA A 205 -4.64 -2.10 -9.90
C ALA A 205 -5.19 -1.98 -11.32
N MET A 206 -5.66 -3.09 -11.92
CA MET A 206 -6.27 -3.08 -13.25
C MET A 206 -7.55 -2.25 -13.27
N LEU A 207 -8.41 -2.38 -12.26
CA LEU A 207 -9.62 -1.57 -12.15
C LEU A 207 -9.31 -0.09 -11.92
N ALA A 208 -8.31 0.22 -11.09
CA ALA A 208 -7.85 1.58 -10.87
C ALA A 208 -7.30 2.22 -12.17
N LEU A 209 -6.56 1.44 -12.97
CA LEU A 209 -6.09 1.85 -14.29
C LEU A 209 -7.27 2.13 -15.23
N TYR A 210 -8.24 1.24 -15.28
CA TYR A 210 -9.45 1.46 -16.07
C TYR A 210 -10.16 2.77 -15.69
N PHE A 211 -10.34 3.06 -14.40
CA PHE A 211 -10.92 4.33 -13.96
C PHE A 211 -10.06 5.54 -14.30
N ASN A 212 -8.74 5.43 -14.20
CA ASN A 212 -7.86 6.51 -14.63
C ASN A 212 -7.97 6.81 -16.13
N LEU A 213 -8.05 5.76 -16.96
CA LEU A 213 -8.15 5.94 -18.41
C LEU A 213 -9.53 6.43 -18.87
N LYS A 214 -10.62 5.99 -18.23
CA LYS A 214 -12.00 6.28 -18.67
C LYS A 214 -12.68 7.39 -17.89
N LYS A 215 -12.33 7.62 -16.64
CA LYS A 215 -13.02 8.54 -15.73
C LYS A 215 -12.15 9.67 -15.19
N ASN A 216 -10.88 9.75 -15.63
CA ASN A 216 -9.92 10.74 -15.14
C ASN A 216 -9.34 11.59 -16.30
N PRO A 217 -10.11 12.56 -16.82
CA PRO A 217 -9.65 13.42 -17.90
C PRO A 217 -8.55 14.42 -17.49
N ASP A 218 -8.26 14.54 -16.19
CA ASP A 218 -7.27 15.49 -15.68
C ASP A 218 -5.82 15.02 -15.91
N ILE A 219 -5.64 13.73 -16.27
CA ILE A 219 -4.35 13.13 -16.59
C ILE A 219 -4.41 12.57 -18.01
N ARG A 220 -3.50 13.03 -18.87
CA ARG A 220 -3.38 12.56 -20.25
C ARG A 220 -2.24 11.56 -20.37
N PHE A 221 -2.59 10.27 -20.50
CA PHE A 221 -1.63 9.19 -20.65
C PHE A 221 -1.05 9.21 -22.08
N SER A 222 0.20 9.65 -22.21
CA SER A 222 0.95 9.61 -23.46
C SER A 222 2.34 9.01 -23.23
N PRO A 223 2.99 8.40 -24.23
CA PRO A 223 4.33 7.83 -24.06
C PRO A 223 5.39 8.82 -23.55
N ARG A 224 5.17 10.11 -23.74
CA ARG A 224 6.11 11.18 -23.32
C ARG A 224 6.18 11.36 -21.81
N ILE A 225 5.12 11.03 -21.05
CA ILE A 225 5.09 11.21 -19.60
C ILE A 225 5.96 10.21 -18.86
N PHE A 226 6.26 9.05 -19.47
CA PHE A 226 7.09 8.00 -18.89
C PHE A 226 8.60 8.30 -18.98
N LYS A 227 9.01 9.37 -19.68
CA LYS A 227 10.40 9.80 -19.65
C LYS A 227 10.74 10.38 -18.28
N LEU A 228 11.65 9.73 -17.57
CA LEU A 228 12.13 10.22 -16.29
C LEU A 228 12.75 11.60 -16.43
N LYS A 229 12.23 12.56 -15.68
CA LYS A 229 12.79 13.90 -15.54
C LYS A 229 13.28 14.11 -14.10
N LEU A 230 14.58 14.31 -13.97
CA LEU A 230 15.22 14.40 -12.65
C LEU A 230 14.61 15.50 -11.75
N ASP A 231 14.20 16.62 -12.34
CA ASP A 231 13.53 17.70 -11.60
C ASP A 231 12.17 17.30 -11.06
N VAL A 232 11.42 16.49 -11.81
CA VAL A 232 10.14 15.91 -11.36
C VAL A 232 10.38 14.92 -10.24
N VAL A 233 11.36 14.03 -10.42
CA VAL A 233 11.77 13.03 -9.41
C VAL A 233 12.18 13.71 -8.11
N LYS A 234 13.04 14.74 -8.18
CA LYS A 234 13.45 15.52 -7.00
C LYS A 234 12.27 16.13 -6.26
N ARG A 235 11.30 16.71 -6.98
CA ARG A 235 10.10 17.32 -6.39
C ARG A 235 9.20 16.25 -5.73
N ILE A 236 9.03 15.07 -6.35
CA ILE A 236 8.28 13.95 -5.78
C ILE A 236 8.95 13.51 -4.47
N TYR A 237 10.25 13.28 -4.46
CA TYR A 237 10.97 12.80 -3.30
C TYR A 237 11.20 13.86 -2.22
N PHE A 238 11.14 15.15 -2.55
CA PHE A 238 11.17 16.22 -1.54
C PHE A 238 10.04 16.09 -0.50
N VAL A 239 8.87 15.63 -0.93
CA VAL A 239 7.73 15.32 -0.04
C VAL A 239 7.70 13.82 0.30
N GLY A 240 8.10 12.98 -0.65
CA GLY A 240 8.06 11.53 -0.52
C GLY A 240 9.01 10.99 0.55
N ILE A 241 10.26 11.46 0.61
CA ILE A 241 11.26 10.96 1.58
C ILE A 241 10.82 11.15 3.03
N PRO A 242 10.38 12.35 3.48
CA PRO A 242 9.83 12.48 4.83
C PRO A 242 8.67 11.51 5.11
N SER A 243 7.79 11.28 4.14
CA SER A 243 6.67 10.35 4.27
C SER A 243 7.15 8.90 4.34
N ILE A 244 8.15 8.52 3.54
CA ILE A 244 8.79 7.19 3.61
C ILE A 244 9.36 6.96 5.00
N LEU A 245 10.15 7.91 5.51
CA LEU A 245 10.78 7.81 6.84
C LEU A 245 9.74 7.68 7.94
N MET A 246 8.67 8.49 7.89
CA MET A 246 7.60 8.45 8.89
C MET A 246 6.92 7.07 8.97
N ILE A 247 6.65 6.43 7.82
CA ILE A 247 6.05 5.09 7.79
C ILE A 247 7.10 4.02 8.15
N ALA A 248 8.34 4.17 7.68
CA ALA A 248 9.43 3.22 7.91
C ALA A 248 9.83 3.12 9.39
N ILE A 249 9.71 4.19 10.18
CA ILE A 249 9.94 4.16 11.64
C ILE A 249 9.03 3.11 12.29
N GLY A 250 7.75 3.02 11.89
CA GLY A 250 6.84 1.98 12.37
C GLY A 250 7.32 0.56 12.02
N SER A 251 7.90 0.37 10.84
CA SER A 251 8.50 -0.91 10.44
C SER A 251 9.67 -1.31 11.33
N VAL A 252 10.61 -0.38 11.55
CA VAL A 252 11.78 -0.61 12.40
C VAL A 252 11.35 -0.94 13.84
N MET A 253 10.38 -0.19 14.37
CA MET A 253 9.82 -0.45 15.69
C MET A 253 9.23 -1.86 15.79
N THR A 254 8.42 -2.27 14.83
CA THR A 254 7.81 -3.62 14.81
C THR A 254 8.88 -4.71 14.70
N TYR A 255 9.93 -4.50 13.89
CA TYR A 255 11.05 -5.43 13.80
C TYR A 255 11.78 -5.60 15.13
N LEU A 256 12.09 -4.50 15.82
CA LEU A 256 12.74 -4.55 17.13
C LEU A 256 11.85 -5.22 18.20
N PHE A 257 10.55 -4.95 18.21
CA PHE A 257 9.60 -5.66 19.07
C PHE A 257 9.58 -7.15 18.78
N ASN A 258 9.56 -7.56 17.51
CA ASN A 258 9.61 -8.97 17.14
C ASN A 258 10.88 -9.64 17.67
N LEU A 259 12.06 -9.01 17.55
CA LEU A 259 13.31 -9.54 18.09
C LEU A 259 13.24 -9.75 19.60
N ILE A 260 12.73 -8.77 20.35
CA ILE A 260 12.57 -8.86 21.80
C ILE A 260 11.59 -9.99 22.15
N LEU A 261 10.44 -10.04 21.52
CA LEU A 261 9.39 -11.01 21.82
C LEU A 261 9.78 -12.45 21.45
N THR A 262 10.52 -12.64 20.34
CA THR A 262 11.04 -13.95 19.92
C THR A 262 11.98 -14.54 20.99
N ALA A 263 12.71 -13.69 21.72
CA ALA A 263 13.56 -14.14 22.84
C ALA A 263 12.76 -14.73 24.03
N PHE A 264 11.46 -14.43 24.13
CA PHE A 264 10.57 -15.00 25.16
C PHE A 264 9.82 -16.23 24.64
N SER A 265 9.08 -16.09 23.54
CA SER A 265 8.37 -17.21 22.89
C SER A 265 7.81 -16.81 21.51
N SER A 266 7.59 -17.84 20.65
CA SER A 266 6.87 -17.66 19.37
C SER A 266 5.43 -17.21 19.58
N THR A 267 4.77 -17.72 20.61
CA THR A 267 3.40 -17.33 21.00
C THR A 267 3.31 -15.83 21.32
N ALA A 268 4.32 -15.26 22.00
CA ALA A 268 4.35 -13.83 22.29
C ALA A 268 4.38 -12.97 20.99
N VAL A 269 5.12 -13.41 19.96
CA VAL A 269 5.16 -12.78 18.64
C VAL A 269 3.80 -12.87 17.94
N ALA A 270 3.17 -14.05 17.96
CA ALA A 270 1.86 -14.26 17.35
C ALA A 270 0.79 -13.37 18.01
N VAL A 271 0.76 -13.30 19.35
CA VAL A 271 -0.16 -12.43 20.12
C VAL A 271 0.07 -10.96 19.79
N PHE A 272 1.33 -10.53 19.72
CA PHE A 272 1.67 -9.16 19.33
C PHE A 272 1.21 -8.82 17.91
N GLY A 273 1.37 -9.77 16.98
CA GLY A 273 0.91 -9.61 15.60
C GLY A 273 -0.61 -9.38 15.52
N VAL A 274 -1.39 -10.17 16.26
CA VAL A 274 -2.85 -9.99 16.35
C VAL A 274 -3.20 -8.66 17.00
N TYR A 275 -2.57 -8.33 18.14
CA TYR A 275 -2.78 -7.05 18.83
C TYR A 275 -2.50 -5.85 17.89
N PHE A 276 -1.37 -5.87 17.17
CA PHE A 276 -0.99 -4.80 16.27
C PHE A 276 -1.99 -4.61 15.11
N LYS A 277 -2.52 -5.72 14.58
CA LYS A 277 -3.56 -5.68 13.54
C LYS A 277 -4.88 -5.11 14.05
N LEU A 278 -5.30 -5.48 15.26
CA LEU A 278 -6.48 -4.91 15.91
C LEU A 278 -6.29 -3.42 16.20
N GLN A 279 -5.14 -3.02 16.73
CA GLN A 279 -4.79 -1.60 16.95
C GLN A 279 -4.86 -0.81 15.63
N SER A 280 -4.31 -1.36 14.55
CA SER A 280 -4.33 -0.73 13.22
C SER A 280 -5.75 -0.45 12.73
N PHE A 281 -6.73 -1.31 13.06
CA PHE A 281 -8.13 -1.11 12.70
C PHE A 281 -8.68 0.23 13.24
N PHE A 282 -8.32 0.64 14.45
CA PHE A 282 -8.76 1.90 15.03
C PHE A 282 -8.04 3.12 14.44
N PHE A 283 -6.77 2.99 14.03
CA PHE A 283 -5.99 4.10 13.49
C PHE A 283 -6.14 4.28 11.97
N MET A 284 -6.51 3.23 11.22
CA MET A 284 -6.65 3.31 9.75
C MET A 284 -7.60 4.40 9.26
N PRO A 285 -8.76 4.69 9.88
CA PRO A 285 -9.61 5.79 9.46
C PRO A 285 -8.92 7.16 9.53
N VAL A 286 -8.05 7.37 10.51
CA VAL A 286 -7.28 8.62 10.66
C VAL A 286 -6.31 8.78 9.49
N PHE A 287 -5.63 7.71 9.07
CA PHE A 287 -4.81 7.72 7.86
C PHE A 287 -5.65 7.96 6.60
N GLY A 288 -6.87 7.41 6.54
CA GLY A 288 -7.82 7.67 5.47
C GLY A 288 -8.22 9.15 5.39
N LEU A 289 -8.49 9.78 6.52
CA LEU A 289 -8.76 11.22 6.61
C LEU A 289 -7.59 12.03 6.04
N ASN A 290 -6.36 11.77 6.50
CA ASN A 290 -5.16 12.43 6.01
C ASN A 290 -4.98 12.28 4.49
N ASN A 291 -5.14 11.06 3.97
CA ASN A 291 -5.04 10.80 2.54
C ASN A 291 -6.07 11.58 1.70
N GLY A 292 -7.26 11.85 2.25
CA GLY A 292 -8.28 12.67 1.60
C GLY A 292 -7.97 14.17 1.67
N VAL A 293 -7.31 14.63 2.73
CA VAL A 293 -7.00 16.07 2.95
C VAL A 293 -5.79 16.53 2.13
N ILE A 294 -4.75 15.69 1.99
CA ILE A 294 -3.51 16.03 1.27
C ILE A 294 -3.77 16.64 -0.13
N PRO A 295 -4.55 16.01 -1.03
CA PRO A 295 -4.79 16.57 -2.36
C PRO A 295 -5.58 17.88 -2.31
N VAL A 296 -6.46 18.06 -1.33
CA VAL A 296 -7.22 19.31 -1.15
C VAL A 296 -6.29 20.47 -0.78
N LEU A 297 -5.39 20.23 0.17
CA LEU A 297 -4.40 21.23 0.57
C LEU A 297 -3.44 21.55 -0.56
N ALA A 298 -2.87 20.54 -1.21
CA ALA A 298 -1.90 20.71 -2.30
C ALA A 298 -2.51 21.47 -3.49
N TYR A 299 -3.75 21.14 -3.88
CA TYR A 299 -4.47 21.83 -4.94
C TYR A 299 -4.70 23.31 -4.62
N ASN A 300 -5.25 23.61 -3.42
CA ASN A 300 -5.56 25.00 -3.05
C ASN A 300 -4.28 25.83 -2.81
N TYR A 301 -3.19 25.18 -2.37
CA TYR A 301 -1.86 25.79 -2.29
C TYR A 301 -1.36 26.20 -3.69
N GLY A 302 -1.43 25.29 -4.66
CA GLY A 302 -1.09 25.61 -6.07
C GLY A 302 -1.97 26.71 -6.66
N ALA A 303 -3.27 26.70 -6.35
CA ALA A 303 -4.24 27.70 -6.77
C ALA A 303 -4.11 29.04 -6.01
N LYS A 304 -3.17 29.18 -5.06
CA LYS A 304 -2.95 30.38 -4.20
C LYS A 304 -4.19 30.83 -3.42
N LYS A 305 -5.08 29.89 -3.07
CA LYS A 305 -6.33 30.16 -2.33
C LYS A 305 -6.11 30.01 -0.82
N LYS A 306 -5.48 31.02 -0.18
CA LYS A 306 -5.16 31.01 1.25
C LYS A 306 -6.38 30.78 2.15
N ASP A 307 -7.50 31.41 1.85
CA ASP A 307 -8.76 31.29 2.63
C ASP A 307 -9.34 29.87 2.67
N ARG A 308 -8.85 28.97 1.82
CA ARG A 308 -9.29 27.58 1.74
C ARG A 308 -8.27 26.60 2.36
N ILE A 309 -7.13 27.13 2.79
CA ILE A 309 -6.08 26.34 3.45
C ILE A 309 -6.16 26.51 4.96
N ASN A 310 -6.48 27.73 5.42
CA ASN A 310 -6.74 28.06 6.82
C ASN A 310 -8.15 27.63 7.23
#